data_edd495aa9e063d8049e5f8ae97a61c7b
#
_entry.id   edd495aa9e063d8049e5f8ae97a61c7b
#
_cell.length_a   1.000
_cell.length_b   1.000
_cell.length_c   1.000
_cell.angle_alpha   90.00
_cell.angle_beta   90.00
_cell.angle_gamma   90.00
#
_symmetry.space_group_name_H-M   'P 1'
#
loop_
_entity.id
_entity.type
_entity.pdbx_description
1 polymer ?
#
loop_
_entity_poly.entity_id
_entity_poly.type
_entity_poly.pdbx_seq_one_letter_code
_entity_poly.pdbx_strand_id
1 'polypeptide(L)'
;ESLVGIEVPNQKTTVVGLKELISEVNEEVISNLSLPIALGTGSDNASLYCDLTKLPHLLVAGATGSGKSVCINSIITGFLMKMSPDDIRFVMIDPKRVELTPYSGIPHLLTDPIVEPSDAIKALKLMTEEMTFRFKQLEMDNSKNISTYNEKSEVKNRVKMPYIVIVVDELADLMLNSSNEVEKLLVRLAQLGRATGIHLIVATQRPSVDVVTGLIKANFPSRISFSVTSQIDSRTIIAVSYTHLTLPTSVTV
;
A
#
# COMPACT_ATOMS: atom_id res chain seq x y z
N GLU A 1 20.82 26.22 12.61
CA GLU A 1 21.51 26.53 11.34
C GLU A 1 20.59 26.10 10.21
N SER A 2 20.24 27.04 9.31
CA SER A 2 19.47 26.75 8.12
C SER A 2 20.40 26.26 7.01
N LEU A 3 20.26 25.01 6.60
CA LEU A 3 21.01 24.44 5.48
C LEU A 3 20.21 24.63 4.18
N VAL A 4 20.91 24.96 3.11
CA VAL A 4 20.34 25.00 1.75
C VAL A 4 20.87 23.76 1.02
N GLY A 5 19.94 22.88 0.59
CA GLY A 5 20.25 21.75 -0.26
C GLY A 5 20.12 22.13 -1.74
N ILE A 6 21.10 21.75 -2.56
CA ILE A 6 21.04 21.91 -4.01
C ILE A 6 21.10 20.53 -4.63
N GLU A 7 20.03 20.12 -5.31
CA GLU A 7 19.99 18.86 -6.06
C GLU A 7 20.49 19.10 -7.49
N VAL A 8 21.48 18.32 -7.89
CA VAL A 8 22.00 18.31 -9.27
C VAL A 8 21.69 16.97 -9.89
N PRO A 9 20.87 16.91 -10.94
CA PRO A 9 20.53 15.64 -11.58
C PRO A 9 21.78 14.96 -12.18
N ASN A 10 21.89 13.67 -11.94
CA ASN A 10 22.98 12.87 -12.50
C ASN A 10 22.82 12.75 -14.01
N GLN A 11 23.94 12.81 -14.75
CA GLN A 11 23.97 12.62 -16.20
C GLN A 11 23.62 11.19 -16.62
N LYS A 12 23.81 10.21 -15.72
CA LYS A 12 23.44 8.81 -15.94
C LYS A 12 22.53 8.37 -14.80
N THR A 13 21.41 7.75 -15.17
CA THR A 13 20.50 7.11 -14.21
C THR A 13 21.14 5.82 -13.70
N THR A 14 21.10 5.61 -12.40
CA THR A 14 21.52 4.35 -11.76
C THR A 14 20.30 3.46 -11.57
N VAL A 15 20.40 2.20 -11.97
CA VAL A 15 19.35 1.21 -11.72
C VAL A 15 19.52 0.68 -10.29
N VAL A 16 18.47 0.79 -9.50
CA VAL A 16 18.43 0.25 -8.14
C VAL A 16 17.74 -1.11 -8.17
N GLY A 17 18.48 -2.18 -7.88
CA GLY A 17 17.95 -3.54 -7.89
C GLY A 17 17.14 -3.84 -6.62
N LEU A 18 15.90 -4.29 -6.75
CA LEU A 18 15.07 -4.67 -5.59
C LEU A 18 15.74 -5.75 -4.72
N LYS A 19 16.40 -6.74 -5.35
CA LYS A 19 17.13 -7.80 -4.63
C LYS A 19 18.24 -7.22 -3.77
N GLU A 20 18.98 -6.25 -4.30
CA GLU A 20 20.05 -5.56 -3.59
C GLU A 20 19.49 -4.79 -2.39
N LEU A 21 18.45 -4.00 -2.62
CA LEU A 21 17.74 -3.29 -1.54
C LEU A 21 17.31 -4.23 -0.42
N ILE A 22 16.72 -5.38 -0.74
CA ILE A 22 16.22 -6.32 0.26
C ILE A 22 17.36 -7.09 0.97
N SER A 23 18.50 -7.33 0.30
CA SER A 23 19.64 -8.06 0.88
C SER A 23 20.62 -7.19 1.64
N GLU A 24 20.74 -5.90 1.29
CA GLU A 24 21.63 -4.94 1.95
C GLU A 24 21.08 -4.39 3.27
N VAL A 25 19.80 -4.61 3.52
CA VAL A 25 19.21 -4.16 4.77
C VAL A 25 19.80 -4.93 5.91
N ASN A 26 20.33 -4.19 6.89
CA ASN A 26 20.69 -4.75 8.18
C ASN A 26 19.49 -5.56 8.71
N GLU A 27 19.65 -6.86 8.91
CA GLU A 27 18.59 -7.76 9.37
C GLU A 27 17.91 -7.22 10.63
N GLU A 28 18.62 -6.47 11.47
CA GLU A 28 18.11 -5.77 12.63
C GLU A 28 17.04 -4.71 12.28
N VAL A 29 17.16 -4.03 11.15
CA VAL A 29 16.19 -3.00 10.72
C VAL A 29 14.90 -3.66 10.21
N ILE A 30 15.02 -4.72 9.39
CA ILE A 30 13.85 -5.43 8.84
C ILE A 30 13.15 -6.27 9.91
N SER A 31 13.87 -6.91 10.81
CA SER A 31 13.27 -7.74 11.87
C SER A 31 12.35 -6.94 12.80
N ASN A 32 12.54 -5.63 12.88
CA ASN A 32 11.68 -4.72 13.65
C ASN A 32 10.48 -4.18 12.88
N LEU A 33 10.31 -4.55 11.58
CA LEU A 33 9.19 -4.13 10.75
C LEU A 33 8.23 -5.30 10.54
N SER A 34 6.95 -5.09 10.80
CA SER A 34 5.94 -6.12 10.62
C SER A 34 5.59 -6.36 9.15
N LEU A 35 5.48 -5.29 8.36
CA LEU A 35 5.22 -5.32 6.91
C LEU A 35 6.22 -4.39 6.20
N PRO A 36 7.46 -4.84 5.97
CA PRO A 36 8.52 -4.00 5.39
C PRO A 36 8.29 -3.72 3.91
N ILE A 37 8.35 -2.44 3.54
CA ILE A 37 8.32 -1.95 2.15
C ILE A 37 9.66 -1.31 1.84
N ALA A 38 10.36 -1.80 0.81
CA ALA A 38 11.53 -1.14 0.24
C ALA A 38 11.07 -0.09 -0.78
N LEU A 39 11.37 1.18 -0.53
CA LEU A 39 10.96 2.30 -1.40
C LEU A 39 12.00 2.66 -2.45
N GLY A 40 13.27 2.36 -2.22
CA GLY A 40 14.38 2.72 -3.10
C GLY A 40 15.56 3.31 -2.33
N THR A 41 16.35 4.12 -3.01
CA THR A 41 17.47 4.86 -2.42
C THR A 41 17.20 6.36 -2.43
N GLY A 42 17.56 7.04 -1.34
CA GLY A 42 17.51 8.49 -1.26
C GLY A 42 18.64 9.18 -2.06
N SER A 43 18.62 10.51 -2.09
CA SER A 43 19.66 11.32 -2.73
C SER A 43 21.04 11.17 -2.06
N ASP A 44 21.08 10.70 -0.84
CA ASP A 44 22.27 10.36 -0.04
C ASP A 44 22.75 8.91 -0.26
N ASN A 45 22.16 8.18 -1.22
CA ASN A 45 22.33 6.75 -1.45
C ASN A 45 21.93 5.84 -0.27
N ALA A 46 21.25 6.38 0.73
CA ALA A 46 20.69 5.55 1.81
C ALA A 46 19.46 4.80 1.32
N SER A 47 19.39 3.51 1.63
CA SER A 47 18.21 2.69 1.32
C SER A 47 17.03 3.11 2.20
N LEU A 48 15.87 3.34 1.59
CA LEU A 48 14.65 3.81 2.26
C LEU A 48 13.66 2.67 2.44
N TYR A 49 13.26 2.47 3.69
CA TYR A 49 12.27 1.45 4.07
C TYR A 49 11.16 2.07 4.91
N CYS A 50 10.00 1.50 4.82
CA CYS A 50 8.90 1.83 5.72
C CYS A 50 8.14 0.57 6.13
N ASP A 51 7.33 0.70 7.16
CA ASP A 51 6.44 -0.37 7.65
C ASP A 51 5.00 -0.04 7.28
N LEU A 52 4.36 -0.87 6.47
CA LEU A 52 2.96 -0.65 6.09
C LEU A 52 2.03 -0.60 7.31
N THR A 53 2.35 -1.30 8.39
CA THR A 53 1.54 -1.25 9.62
C THR A 53 1.58 0.13 10.31
N LYS A 54 2.66 0.89 10.08
CA LYS A 54 2.81 2.27 10.58
C LYS A 54 2.17 3.29 9.64
N LEU A 55 2.12 3.00 8.34
CA LEU A 55 1.49 3.82 7.31
C LEU A 55 -0.01 3.57 7.15
N PRO A 56 -0.61 2.69 7.87
CA PRO A 56 -1.66 1.70 7.79
C PRO A 56 -2.23 1.45 6.38
N HIS A 57 -2.36 2.46 5.56
CA HIS A 57 -2.89 2.34 4.20
C HIS A 57 -2.11 3.27 3.28
N LEU A 58 -1.88 2.85 2.05
CA LEU A 58 -1.06 3.55 1.08
C LEU A 58 -1.88 3.88 -0.17
N LEU A 59 -1.86 5.14 -0.57
CA LEU A 59 -2.35 5.59 -1.87
C LEU A 59 -1.18 5.83 -2.81
N VAL A 60 -1.20 5.20 -3.98
CA VAL A 60 -0.16 5.34 -5.00
C VAL A 60 -0.77 5.94 -6.26
N ALA A 61 -0.31 7.10 -6.68
CA ALA A 61 -0.86 7.76 -7.86
C ALA A 61 0.23 8.17 -8.85
N GLY A 62 -0.09 8.14 -10.14
CA GLY A 62 0.84 8.53 -11.19
C GLY A 62 0.31 8.22 -12.57
N ALA A 63 0.73 9.00 -13.57
CA ALA A 63 0.35 8.79 -14.97
C ALA A 63 0.87 7.44 -15.51
N THR A 64 0.33 6.98 -16.63
CA THR A 64 0.84 5.81 -17.33
C THR A 64 2.32 5.98 -17.66
N GLY A 65 3.14 4.97 -17.37
CA GLY A 65 4.59 5.01 -17.60
C GLY A 65 5.39 5.81 -16.57
N SER A 66 4.77 6.32 -15.51
CA SER A 66 5.44 7.10 -14.46
C SER A 66 6.24 6.26 -13.45
N GLY A 67 6.04 4.94 -13.41
CA GLY A 67 6.65 4.04 -12.44
C GLY A 67 5.67 3.48 -11.38
N LYS A 68 4.38 3.88 -11.41
CA LYS A 68 3.34 3.41 -10.48
C LYS A 68 3.30 1.88 -10.36
N SER A 69 3.19 1.19 -11.50
CA SER A 69 3.11 -0.28 -11.54
C SER A 69 4.42 -0.93 -11.06
N VAL A 70 5.56 -0.36 -11.39
CA VAL A 70 6.86 -0.84 -10.90
C VAL A 70 6.92 -0.76 -9.37
N CYS A 71 6.47 0.35 -8.79
CA CYS A 71 6.41 0.52 -7.34
C CYS A 71 5.51 -0.53 -6.68
N ILE A 72 4.29 -0.74 -7.20
CA ILE A 72 3.36 -1.74 -6.66
C ILE A 72 3.95 -3.14 -6.74
N ASN A 73 4.51 -3.50 -7.89
CA ASN A 73 5.15 -4.80 -8.11
C ASN A 73 6.38 -4.98 -7.20
N SER A 74 7.17 -3.93 -6.96
CA SER A 74 8.29 -3.96 -6.02
C SER A 74 7.83 -4.22 -4.59
N ILE A 75 6.74 -3.59 -4.16
CA ILE A 75 6.15 -3.81 -2.83
C ILE A 75 5.67 -5.26 -2.68
N ILE A 76 4.89 -5.76 -3.63
CA ILE A 76 4.37 -7.13 -3.60
C ILE A 76 5.52 -8.13 -3.61
N THR A 77 6.47 -7.99 -4.54
CA THR A 77 7.64 -8.87 -4.65
C THR A 77 8.48 -8.83 -3.39
N GLY A 78 8.64 -7.65 -2.78
CA GLY A 78 9.35 -7.49 -1.51
C GLY A 78 8.72 -8.31 -0.39
N PHE A 79 7.39 -8.30 -0.26
CA PHE A 79 6.68 -9.15 0.68
C PHE A 79 6.86 -10.65 0.36
N LEU A 80 6.69 -11.04 -0.90
CA LEU A 80 6.83 -12.44 -1.33
C LEU A 80 8.24 -13.01 -1.10
N MET A 81 9.28 -12.17 -1.13
CA MET A 81 10.65 -12.58 -0.85
C MET A 81 10.94 -12.79 0.64
N LYS A 82 10.19 -12.19 1.54
CA LYS A 82 10.50 -12.15 2.98
C LYS A 82 9.46 -12.83 3.86
N MET A 83 8.24 -13.02 3.39
CA MET A 83 7.11 -13.45 4.20
C MET A 83 6.46 -14.71 3.61
N SER A 84 6.07 -15.63 4.48
CA SER A 84 5.33 -16.83 4.09
C SER A 84 3.83 -16.56 3.97
N PRO A 85 3.05 -17.47 3.35
CA PRO A 85 1.60 -17.35 3.32
C PRO A 85 0.95 -17.37 4.72
N ASP A 86 1.63 -17.85 5.74
CA ASP A 86 1.14 -17.82 7.12
C ASP A 86 1.34 -16.46 7.80
N ASP A 87 2.20 -15.61 7.23
CA ASP A 87 2.47 -14.26 7.73
C ASP A 87 1.67 -13.20 6.97
N ILE A 88 1.49 -13.37 5.65
CA ILE A 88 0.81 -12.39 4.78
C ILE A 88 -0.06 -13.07 3.73
N ARG A 89 -1.24 -12.51 3.50
CA ARG A 89 -2.17 -12.90 2.44
C ARG A 89 -2.56 -11.69 1.60
N PHE A 90 -2.91 -11.94 0.35
CA PHE A 90 -3.32 -10.88 -0.57
C PHE A 90 -4.73 -11.09 -1.10
N VAL A 91 -5.43 -9.96 -1.28
CA VAL A 91 -6.58 -9.80 -2.17
C VAL A 91 -6.16 -8.81 -3.24
N MET A 92 -6.10 -9.24 -4.49
CA MET A 92 -5.65 -8.42 -5.61
C MET A 92 -6.82 -8.08 -6.53
N ILE A 93 -7.01 -6.80 -6.84
CA ILE A 93 -8.07 -6.29 -7.69
C ILE A 93 -7.42 -5.59 -8.89
N ASP A 94 -7.58 -6.20 -10.07
CA ASP A 94 -6.95 -5.78 -11.33
C ASP A 94 -8.00 -5.70 -12.45
N PRO A 95 -8.79 -4.61 -12.51
CA PRO A 95 -9.83 -4.45 -13.53
C PRO A 95 -9.29 -4.48 -14.97
N LYS A 96 -8.02 -4.13 -15.15
CA LYS A 96 -7.35 -4.08 -16.46
C LYS A 96 -6.74 -5.40 -16.90
N ARG A 97 -6.61 -6.39 -16.01
CA ARG A 97 -6.01 -7.71 -16.27
C ARG A 97 -4.56 -7.66 -16.73
N VAL A 98 -3.78 -6.70 -16.23
CA VAL A 98 -2.41 -6.47 -16.72
C VAL A 98 -1.37 -6.61 -15.63
N GLU A 99 -1.55 -5.88 -14.51
CA GLU A 99 -0.48 -5.69 -13.54
C GLU A 99 -0.45 -6.75 -12.43
N LEU A 100 -1.60 -7.21 -11.96
CA LEU A 100 -1.71 -8.15 -10.84
C LEU A 100 -2.10 -9.56 -11.27
N THR A 101 -2.64 -9.73 -12.46
CA THR A 101 -2.97 -11.04 -13.04
C THR A 101 -1.78 -12.02 -13.10
N PRO A 102 -0.52 -11.59 -13.33
CA PRO A 102 0.64 -12.49 -13.29
C PRO A 102 0.88 -13.18 -11.95
N TYR A 103 0.30 -12.69 -10.86
CA TYR A 103 0.40 -13.32 -9.53
C TYR A 103 -0.60 -14.46 -9.31
N SER A 104 -1.45 -14.79 -10.30
CA SER A 104 -2.40 -15.90 -10.18
C SER A 104 -1.70 -17.20 -9.78
N GLY A 105 -2.32 -17.95 -8.86
CA GLY A 105 -1.82 -19.24 -8.40
C GLY A 105 -0.75 -19.20 -7.31
N ILE A 106 -0.26 -18.05 -6.88
CA ILE A 106 0.68 -17.99 -5.74
C ILE A 106 -0.04 -18.34 -4.41
N PRO A 107 0.62 -19.04 -3.47
CA PRO A 107 -0.01 -19.52 -2.25
C PRO A 107 -0.45 -18.40 -1.29
N HIS A 108 0.03 -17.17 -1.48
CA HIS A 108 -0.32 -16.00 -0.67
C HIS A 108 -1.69 -15.41 -1.01
N LEU A 109 -2.29 -15.76 -2.14
CA LEU A 109 -3.60 -15.24 -2.53
C LEU A 109 -4.73 -15.90 -1.72
N LEU A 110 -5.71 -15.09 -1.30
CA LEU A 110 -6.97 -15.59 -0.76
C LEU A 110 -7.94 -16.02 -1.86
N THR A 111 -7.82 -15.41 -3.03
CA THR A 111 -8.52 -15.75 -4.27
C THR A 111 -7.67 -15.29 -5.45
N ASP A 112 -7.90 -15.85 -6.63
CA ASP A 112 -7.27 -15.35 -7.86
C ASP A 112 -7.54 -13.85 -8.04
N PRO A 113 -6.67 -13.13 -8.77
CA PRO A 113 -6.85 -11.68 -8.99
C PRO A 113 -8.23 -11.36 -9.55
N ILE A 114 -8.92 -10.46 -8.89
CA ILE A 114 -10.31 -10.09 -9.18
C ILE A 114 -10.31 -9.04 -10.28
N VAL A 115 -11.02 -9.31 -11.35
CA VAL A 115 -11.04 -8.46 -12.54
C VAL A 115 -12.38 -7.73 -12.74
N GLU A 116 -13.49 -8.33 -12.28
CA GLU A 116 -14.81 -7.74 -12.46
C GLU A 116 -15.15 -6.80 -11.29
N PRO A 117 -15.63 -5.57 -11.55
CA PRO A 117 -15.95 -4.61 -10.49
C PRO A 117 -16.99 -5.13 -9.48
N SER A 118 -17.96 -5.90 -9.95
CA SER A 118 -18.97 -6.51 -9.06
C SER A 118 -18.36 -7.49 -8.05
N ASP A 119 -17.35 -8.24 -8.47
CA ASP A 119 -16.66 -9.20 -7.61
C ASP A 119 -15.68 -8.50 -6.68
N ALA A 120 -15.08 -7.39 -7.14
CA ALA A 120 -14.28 -6.52 -6.28
C ALA A 120 -15.10 -5.98 -5.10
N ILE A 121 -16.34 -5.54 -5.34
CA ILE A 121 -17.25 -5.09 -4.29
C ILE A 121 -17.58 -6.22 -3.31
N LYS A 122 -17.86 -7.42 -3.81
CA LYS A 122 -18.09 -8.61 -2.96
C LYS A 122 -16.86 -8.92 -2.10
N ALA A 123 -15.67 -8.89 -2.68
CA ALA A 123 -14.44 -9.11 -1.94
C ALA A 123 -14.21 -8.06 -0.86
N LEU A 124 -14.43 -6.78 -1.14
CA LEU A 124 -14.33 -5.71 -0.13
C LEU A 124 -15.34 -5.90 1.00
N LYS A 125 -16.58 -6.37 0.72
CA LYS A 125 -17.57 -6.73 1.73
C LYS A 125 -17.07 -7.88 2.60
N LEU A 126 -16.59 -8.97 2.01
CA LEU A 126 -16.01 -10.10 2.72
C LEU A 126 -14.83 -9.67 3.60
N MET A 127 -13.97 -8.77 3.13
CA MET A 127 -12.88 -8.24 3.95
C MET A 127 -13.38 -7.39 5.12
N THR A 128 -14.52 -6.71 4.98
CA THR A 128 -15.18 -5.99 6.08
C THR A 128 -15.77 -6.97 7.12
N GLU A 129 -16.29 -8.09 6.68
CA GLU A 129 -16.78 -9.17 7.56
C GLU A 129 -15.61 -9.85 8.28
N GLU A 130 -14.53 -10.18 7.57
CA GLU A 130 -13.29 -10.72 8.14
C GLU A 130 -12.70 -9.76 9.20
N MET A 131 -12.66 -8.48 8.89
CA MET A 131 -12.24 -7.44 9.86
C MET A 131 -13.10 -7.49 11.13
N THR A 132 -14.40 -7.61 10.99
CA THR A 132 -15.33 -7.70 12.12
C THR A 132 -15.14 -8.98 12.92
N PHE A 133 -14.90 -10.11 12.24
CA PHE A 133 -14.56 -11.38 12.87
C PHE A 133 -13.26 -11.26 13.69
N ARG A 134 -12.21 -10.67 13.09
CA ARG A 134 -10.92 -10.47 13.77
C ARG A 134 -11.05 -9.58 15.01
N PHE A 135 -11.86 -8.52 14.97
CA PHE A 135 -12.13 -7.72 16.17
C PHE A 135 -12.70 -8.55 17.31
N LYS A 136 -13.65 -9.44 17.03
CA LYS A 136 -14.20 -10.34 18.06
C LYS A 136 -13.12 -11.26 18.63
N GLN A 137 -12.23 -11.80 17.80
CA GLN A 137 -11.13 -12.64 18.25
C GLN A 137 -10.13 -11.86 19.13
N LEU A 138 -9.80 -10.63 18.75
CA LEU A 138 -8.94 -9.75 19.54
C LEU A 138 -9.58 -9.42 20.91
N GLU A 139 -10.87 -9.13 20.93
CA GLU A 139 -11.63 -8.86 22.15
C GLU A 139 -11.65 -10.07 23.08
N MET A 140 -11.98 -11.26 22.57
CA MET A 140 -11.99 -12.52 23.35
C MET A 140 -10.60 -12.85 23.94
N ASP A 141 -9.53 -12.46 23.25
CA ASP A 141 -8.15 -12.69 23.70
C ASP A 141 -7.58 -11.56 24.56
N ASN A 142 -8.33 -10.46 24.78
CA ASN A 142 -7.82 -9.23 25.39
C ASN A 142 -6.55 -8.72 24.69
N SER A 143 -6.52 -8.74 23.36
CA SER A 143 -5.44 -8.23 22.53
C SER A 143 -5.85 -6.90 21.88
N LYS A 144 -4.93 -5.91 21.92
CA LYS A 144 -5.20 -4.58 21.36
C LYS A 144 -5.15 -4.55 19.84
N ASN A 145 -4.37 -5.44 19.26
CA ASN A 145 -4.13 -5.53 17.81
C ASN A 145 -3.61 -6.90 17.42
N ILE A 146 -3.47 -7.13 16.11
CA ILE A 146 -2.99 -8.39 15.54
C ILE A 146 -1.57 -8.77 16.01
N SER A 147 -0.66 -7.81 16.20
CA SER A 147 0.71 -8.07 16.66
C SER A 147 0.67 -8.71 18.05
N THR A 148 -0.01 -8.07 19.00
CA THR A 148 -0.17 -8.60 20.35
C THR A 148 -0.89 -9.96 20.37
N TYR A 149 -1.86 -10.16 19.47
CA TYR A 149 -2.53 -11.45 19.33
C TYR A 149 -1.56 -12.53 18.84
N ASN A 150 -0.76 -12.23 17.83
CA ASN A 150 0.20 -13.16 17.25
C ASN A 150 1.35 -13.50 18.21
N GLU A 151 1.85 -12.52 18.97
CA GLU A 151 2.84 -12.76 20.05
C GLU A 151 2.30 -13.77 21.08
N LYS A 152 1.06 -13.58 21.54
CA LYS A 152 0.40 -14.52 22.47
C LYS A 152 0.11 -15.88 21.82
N SER A 153 -0.02 -15.95 20.49
CA SER A 153 -0.32 -17.19 19.78
C SER A 153 0.83 -18.19 19.88
N GLU A 154 2.07 -17.73 19.87
CA GLU A 154 3.26 -18.57 20.09
C GLU A 154 3.23 -19.23 21.47
N VAL A 155 2.93 -18.46 22.50
CA VAL A 155 2.85 -18.96 23.90
C VAL A 155 1.67 -19.90 24.09
N LYS A 156 0.54 -19.61 23.46
CA LYS A 156 -0.71 -20.39 23.56
C LYS A 156 -0.79 -21.57 22.59
N ASN A 157 0.24 -21.80 21.80
CA ASN A 157 0.30 -22.85 20.76
C ASN A 157 -0.94 -22.88 19.85
N ARG A 158 -1.32 -21.72 19.33
CA ARG A 158 -2.44 -21.53 18.40
C ARG A 158 -1.96 -20.89 17.09
N VAL A 159 -2.79 -21.00 16.05
CA VAL A 159 -2.49 -20.44 14.73
C VAL A 159 -2.45 -18.91 14.81
N LYS A 160 -1.42 -18.31 14.21
CA LYS A 160 -1.32 -16.86 14.01
C LYS A 160 -2.37 -16.38 13.00
N MET A 161 -2.78 -15.14 13.12
CA MET A 161 -3.54 -14.46 12.07
C MET A 161 -2.57 -13.85 11.07
N PRO A 162 -2.61 -14.21 9.77
CA PRO A 162 -1.82 -13.52 8.76
C PRO A 162 -2.28 -12.08 8.59
N TYR A 163 -1.37 -11.18 8.27
CA TYR A 163 -1.74 -9.88 7.72
C TYR A 163 -2.45 -10.06 6.38
N ILE A 164 -3.41 -9.19 6.07
CA ILE A 164 -4.07 -9.18 4.77
C ILE A 164 -3.78 -7.85 4.09
N VAL A 165 -3.23 -7.89 2.89
CA VAL A 165 -2.99 -6.70 2.07
C VAL A 165 -3.92 -6.75 0.86
N ILE A 166 -4.83 -5.77 0.80
CA ILE A 166 -5.73 -5.58 -0.33
C ILE A 166 -5.04 -4.62 -1.29
N VAL A 167 -4.74 -5.09 -2.50
CA VAL A 167 -4.10 -4.29 -3.55
C VAL A 167 -5.11 -3.97 -4.63
N VAL A 168 -5.29 -2.69 -4.93
CA VAL A 168 -6.16 -2.20 -6.01
C VAL A 168 -5.28 -1.46 -7.03
N ASP A 169 -5.12 -2.00 -8.24
CA ASP A 169 -4.27 -1.38 -9.27
C ASP A 169 -4.88 -0.11 -9.85
N GLU A 170 -6.21 -0.07 -10.03
CA GLU A 170 -6.86 1.12 -10.58
C GLU A 170 -8.18 1.43 -9.85
N LEU A 171 -8.12 2.38 -8.92
CA LEU A 171 -9.30 2.82 -8.17
C LEU A 171 -10.35 3.47 -9.07
N ALA A 172 -9.92 4.22 -10.10
CA ALA A 172 -10.83 4.92 -10.98
C ALA A 172 -11.84 3.97 -11.65
N ASP A 173 -11.42 2.78 -12.04
CA ASP A 173 -12.30 1.82 -12.71
C ASP A 173 -13.37 1.24 -11.77
N LEU A 174 -13.07 1.14 -10.47
CA LEU A 174 -14.06 0.75 -9.46
C LEU A 174 -15.03 1.90 -9.16
N MET A 175 -14.51 3.13 -9.08
CA MET A 175 -15.32 4.32 -8.77
C MET A 175 -16.30 4.66 -9.89
N LEU A 176 -15.97 4.40 -11.14
CA LEU A 176 -16.86 4.63 -12.28
C LEU A 176 -18.16 3.81 -12.21
N ASN A 177 -18.08 2.61 -11.67
CA ASN A 177 -19.22 1.68 -11.67
C ASN A 177 -20.09 1.78 -10.41
N SER A 178 -19.50 2.10 -9.25
CA SER A 178 -20.19 2.04 -7.95
C SER A 178 -19.48 2.92 -6.91
N SER A 179 -19.28 4.19 -7.22
CA SER A 179 -18.47 5.10 -6.40
C SER A 179 -18.85 5.11 -4.90
N ASN A 180 -20.14 5.30 -4.61
CA ASN A 180 -20.63 5.39 -3.22
C ASN A 180 -20.39 4.12 -2.40
N GLU A 181 -20.52 2.95 -3.00
CA GLU A 181 -20.36 1.67 -2.31
C GLU A 181 -18.90 1.34 -2.10
N VAL A 182 -18.08 1.48 -3.14
CA VAL A 182 -16.63 1.27 -3.09
C VAL A 182 -15.99 2.22 -2.08
N GLU A 183 -16.33 3.52 -2.14
CA GLU A 183 -15.81 4.51 -1.20
C GLU A 183 -16.12 4.14 0.25
N LYS A 184 -17.39 3.81 0.56
CA LYS A 184 -17.80 3.41 1.92
C LYS A 184 -17.04 2.20 2.43
N LEU A 185 -16.83 1.18 1.58
CA LEU A 185 -16.11 -0.04 1.95
C LEU A 185 -14.62 0.24 2.20
N LEU A 186 -13.97 0.98 1.30
CA LEU A 186 -12.56 1.37 1.45
C LEU A 186 -12.34 2.24 2.70
N VAL A 187 -13.20 3.23 2.91
CA VAL A 187 -13.12 4.11 4.09
C VAL A 187 -13.31 3.31 5.36
N ARG A 188 -14.29 2.40 5.43
CA ARG A 188 -14.51 1.54 6.61
C ARG A 188 -13.31 0.65 6.90
N LEU A 189 -12.75 0.00 5.88
CA LEU A 189 -11.54 -0.81 6.01
C LEU A 189 -10.35 0.05 6.44
N ALA A 190 -10.20 1.25 5.88
CA ALA A 190 -9.11 2.15 6.24
C ALA A 190 -9.21 2.69 7.67
N GLN A 191 -10.41 2.93 8.18
CA GLN A 191 -10.61 3.42 9.55
C GLN A 191 -10.34 2.35 10.62
N LEU A 192 -10.66 1.11 10.33
CA LEU A 192 -10.71 0.05 11.34
C LEU A 192 -9.70 -1.08 11.07
N GLY A 193 -9.23 -1.26 9.85
CA GLY A 193 -8.40 -2.40 9.43
C GLY A 193 -7.04 -2.50 10.14
N ARG A 194 -6.45 -1.36 10.52
CA ARG A 194 -5.12 -1.31 11.14
C ARG A 194 -4.97 -2.27 12.33
N ALA A 195 -5.91 -2.25 13.27
CA ALA A 195 -5.84 -3.07 14.46
C ALA A 195 -5.98 -4.58 14.15
N THR A 196 -6.72 -4.92 13.10
CA THR A 196 -6.99 -6.29 12.67
C THR A 196 -5.97 -6.84 11.67
N GLY A 197 -4.97 -6.03 11.29
CA GLY A 197 -3.94 -6.42 10.32
C GLY A 197 -4.43 -6.48 8.88
N ILE A 198 -5.46 -5.68 8.54
CA ILE A 198 -5.96 -5.54 7.17
C ILE A 198 -5.51 -4.20 6.64
N HIS A 199 -4.69 -4.20 5.60
CA HIS A 199 -4.07 -3.03 5.01
C HIS A 199 -4.48 -2.86 3.56
N LEU A 200 -4.48 -1.62 3.08
CA LEU A 200 -4.87 -1.26 1.73
C LEU A 200 -3.70 -0.60 1.00
N ILE A 201 -3.41 -1.07 -0.19
CA ILE A 201 -2.56 -0.39 -1.17
C ILE A 201 -3.47 -0.07 -2.36
N VAL A 202 -3.86 1.18 -2.50
CA VAL A 202 -4.81 1.61 -3.53
C VAL A 202 -4.09 2.49 -4.51
N ALA A 203 -4.17 2.13 -5.79
CA ALA A 203 -3.50 2.86 -6.83
C ALA A 203 -4.46 3.45 -7.86
N THR A 204 -4.04 4.53 -8.53
CA THR A 204 -4.78 5.12 -9.64
C THR A 204 -3.86 5.86 -10.61
N GLN A 205 -4.18 5.74 -11.91
CA GLN A 205 -3.59 6.54 -12.98
C GLN A 205 -4.37 7.84 -13.21
N ARG A 206 -5.57 7.97 -12.62
CA ARG A 206 -6.49 9.12 -12.77
C ARG A 206 -6.80 9.73 -11.41
N PRO A 207 -5.88 10.52 -10.86
CA PRO A 207 -6.06 11.09 -9.53
C PRO A 207 -6.98 12.34 -9.52
N SER A 208 -8.12 12.25 -10.20
CA SER A 208 -9.14 13.31 -10.16
C SER A 208 -9.84 13.39 -8.81
N VAL A 209 -10.51 14.49 -8.53
CA VAL A 209 -11.25 14.70 -7.28
C VAL A 209 -12.43 13.72 -7.10
N ASP A 210 -12.97 13.20 -8.20
CA ASP A 210 -14.06 12.22 -8.20
C ASP A 210 -13.55 10.80 -7.85
N VAL A 211 -12.28 10.53 -8.05
CA VAL A 211 -11.63 9.26 -7.74
C VAL A 211 -10.97 9.32 -6.37
N VAL A 212 -10.16 10.35 -6.13
CA VAL A 212 -9.48 10.59 -4.85
C VAL A 212 -10.26 11.65 -4.07
N THR A 213 -11.40 11.23 -3.57
CA THR A 213 -12.35 12.09 -2.86
C THR A 213 -11.79 12.61 -1.52
N GLY A 214 -12.48 13.55 -0.91
CA GLY A 214 -12.13 14.05 0.42
C GLY A 214 -12.12 12.95 1.49
N LEU A 215 -13.04 11.98 1.41
CA LEU A 215 -13.11 10.84 2.34
C LEU A 215 -11.94 9.87 2.14
N ILE A 216 -11.59 9.56 0.90
CA ILE A 216 -10.41 8.75 0.59
C ILE A 216 -9.14 9.45 1.12
N LYS A 217 -8.98 10.75 0.83
CA LYS A 217 -7.81 11.52 1.32
C LYS A 217 -7.68 11.56 2.83
N ALA A 218 -8.78 11.66 3.55
CA ALA A 218 -8.80 11.68 5.01
C ALA A 218 -8.37 10.34 5.63
N ASN A 219 -8.62 9.22 4.94
CA ASN A 219 -8.37 7.89 5.45
C ASN A 219 -7.10 7.22 4.87
N PHE A 220 -6.48 7.84 3.85
CA PHE A 220 -5.20 7.45 3.27
C PHE A 220 -4.18 8.58 3.46
N PRO A 221 -3.63 8.72 4.67
CA PRO A 221 -2.68 9.80 4.97
C PRO A 221 -1.33 9.61 4.29
N SER A 222 -0.92 8.35 4.08
CA SER A 222 0.34 8.00 3.42
C SER A 222 0.14 7.88 1.91
N ARG A 223 0.94 8.64 1.16
CA ARG A 223 0.76 8.73 -0.29
C ARG A 223 2.10 8.73 -0.99
N ILE A 224 2.17 8.01 -2.12
CA ILE A 224 3.27 8.05 -3.07
C ILE A 224 2.72 8.69 -4.36
N SER A 225 3.34 9.75 -4.82
CA SER A 225 2.99 10.41 -6.08
C SER A 225 4.14 10.30 -7.06
N PHE A 226 3.86 9.65 -8.17
CA PHE A 226 4.70 9.72 -9.36
C PHE A 226 4.32 10.92 -10.20
N SER A 227 5.02 11.14 -11.31
CA SER A 227 4.70 12.22 -12.23
C SER A 227 3.25 12.12 -12.74
N VAL A 228 2.56 13.24 -12.77
CA VAL A 228 1.19 13.37 -13.25
C VAL A 228 1.11 14.41 -14.36
N THR A 229 0.05 14.37 -15.15
CA THR A 229 -0.10 15.21 -16.34
C THR A 229 -0.55 16.63 -16.04
N SER A 230 -1.14 16.86 -14.87
CA SER A 230 -1.67 18.17 -14.51
C SER A 230 -1.31 18.60 -13.09
N GLN A 231 -1.21 19.91 -12.88
CA GLN A 231 -1.02 20.50 -11.56
C GLN A 231 -2.22 20.25 -10.63
N ILE A 232 -3.43 20.12 -11.20
CA ILE A 232 -4.64 19.82 -10.43
C ILE A 232 -4.55 18.42 -9.85
N ASP A 233 -4.09 17.45 -10.62
CA ASP A 233 -3.89 16.07 -10.18
C ASP A 233 -2.84 15.99 -9.08
N SER A 234 -1.73 16.70 -9.23
CA SER A 234 -0.70 16.79 -8.20
C SER A 234 -1.27 17.31 -6.88
N ARG A 235 -2.04 18.39 -6.92
CA ARG A 235 -2.71 18.96 -5.74
C ARG A 235 -3.74 18.00 -5.14
N THR A 236 -4.43 17.24 -5.97
CA THR A 236 -5.42 16.26 -5.52
C THR A 236 -4.77 15.14 -4.71
N ILE A 237 -3.61 14.64 -5.12
CA ILE A 237 -2.89 13.56 -4.44
C ILE A 237 -2.23 14.06 -3.17
N ILE A 238 -1.34 15.06 -3.29
CA ILE A 238 -0.45 15.46 -2.20
C ILE A 238 -1.17 16.39 -1.20
N ALA A 239 -2.32 16.97 -1.61
CA ALA A 239 -3.16 17.85 -0.77
C ALA A 239 -2.36 18.98 -0.08
N VAL A 240 -1.38 19.53 -0.77
CA VAL A 240 -0.61 20.66 -0.22
C VAL A 240 -1.49 21.90 -0.31
N SER A 241 -2.15 22.20 0.78
CA SER A 241 -2.78 23.50 1.00
C SER A 241 -1.74 24.60 1.25
N TYR A 242 -0.45 24.27 1.14
CA TYR A 242 0.64 25.18 1.42
C TYR A 242 1.34 25.62 0.15
N THR A 243 1.17 26.87 -0.20
CA THR A 243 1.68 27.52 -1.42
C THR A 243 3.16 27.94 -1.35
N HIS A 244 3.96 27.34 -0.48
CA HIS A 244 5.38 27.67 -0.32
C HIS A 244 6.33 26.59 -0.82
N LEU A 245 5.94 25.84 -1.86
CA LEU A 245 6.92 25.14 -2.68
C LEU A 245 7.51 26.12 -3.68
N THR A 246 8.52 26.87 -3.25
CA THR A 246 9.31 27.73 -4.11
C THR A 246 10.35 26.97 -4.92
N LEU A 247 10.45 25.66 -4.75
CA LEU A 247 11.33 24.78 -5.55
C LEU A 247 10.55 23.52 -5.94
N PRO A 248 10.61 23.08 -7.19
CA PRO A 248 10.07 21.79 -7.59
C PRO A 248 10.95 20.69 -6.98
N THR A 249 10.55 20.16 -5.85
CA THR A 249 11.10 18.90 -5.38
C THR A 249 10.46 17.77 -6.18
N SER A 250 10.99 17.52 -7.36
CA SER A 250 10.75 16.26 -8.05
C SER A 250 11.62 15.22 -7.37
N VAL A 251 11.08 14.51 -6.38
CA VAL A 251 11.66 13.25 -5.98
C VAL A 251 11.28 12.27 -7.08
N THR A 252 12.19 12.06 -8.01
CA THR A 252 12.10 10.97 -8.99
C THR A 252 12.59 9.73 -8.27
N VAL A 253 11.68 8.86 -7.87
CA VAL A 253 11.98 7.49 -7.42
C VAL A 253 12.15 6.61 -8.64
#